data_e19d91b3785196efd6e024ccc5b1f9c3
#
_entry.id   e19d91b3785196efd6e024ccc5b1f9c3
#
_cell.length_a   1.000
_cell.length_b   1.000
_cell.length_c   1.000
_cell.angle_alpha   90.00
_cell.angle_beta   90.00
_cell.angle_gamma   90.00
#
_symmetry.space_group_name_H-M   'P 1'
#
loop_
_entity.id
_entity.type
_entity.pdbx_description
1 polymer ?
#
loop_
_entity_poly.entity_id
_entity_poly.type
_entity_poly.pdbx_seq_one_letter_code
_entity_poly.pdbx_strand_id
1 'polypeptide(L)'
;MRWWLRFWWLLALVPAAAQAPPGEFAIGAEDRYVLSRAFTYLEDQDGRLMLGDILQPPAQAAFRSVPQTGQGANFGYTSSAVWLRLQLKPAPSAAPDWLLELAYPPLDRVDLFTPGAGSVYQQQTGGDWLPFTTRAIPHRNHVLPVKLVPGVPSVIYLRLKSEGTVVAPVTLWRPAALWRHDQAAYGVLSLYFGLLIGLLFYNLLLFISVRDVGYLIYVAFVAAMAVAQAALTGLGLQFLWPQWTWWNSVSPATAMSAAAIFGLMFTRHFLSSAVRMPRMDRFMLAQLGAWILTLLGAFVLPYTITTWLVTGLAVVSVVTGVAVGVDSIRREFAGARLFFTAWAILLLGVLTLALHNAGLLPSNVVTINSLLIGSALEMVLLSFALADRINVARRFKQMAQARIAAEHAMVEALTQSQDQLREALREREAILNSMRVGIALSVRRRYEWVNQQFAQMLGYGPEALIGEPSRIVHPDLASWERFGAKSRAALLETGAYVGEHLLRRNNGELFWVELSGTCLRPNDPDSGVIWTYLDISVPRQGGGTAAQ
;
A
#
# COMPACT_ATOMS: atom_id res chain seq x y z
N MET A 1 15.32 -13.92 -16.66
CA MET A 1 15.77 -14.64 -15.47
C MET A 1 17.29 -14.92 -15.45
N ARG A 2 18.13 -14.16 -16.14
CA ARG A 2 19.60 -14.37 -16.24
C ARG A 2 20.45 -13.17 -15.75
N TRP A 3 19.84 -12.11 -15.26
CA TRP A 3 20.54 -10.90 -14.76
C TRP A 3 20.91 -10.98 -13.27
N TRP A 4 20.25 -11.82 -12.49
CA TRP A 4 20.48 -11.98 -11.03
C TRP A 4 21.80 -12.67 -10.70
N LEU A 5 22.37 -13.48 -11.59
CA LEU A 5 23.63 -14.18 -11.38
C LEU A 5 24.89 -13.29 -11.57
N ARG A 6 24.76 -12.12 -12.21
CA ARG A 6 25.90 -11.20 -12.41
C ARG A 6 26.15 -10.27 -11.21
N PHE A 7 25.16 -10.11 -10.34
CA PHE A 7 25.32 -9.27 -9.14
C PHE A 7 26.17 -9.91 -8.04
N TRP A 8 26.26 -11.23 -8.01
CA TRP A 8 27.05 -11.97 -7.02
C TRP A 8 28.55 -11.96 -7.28
N TRP A 9 29.00 -11.72 -8.50
CA TRP A 9 30.42 -11.66 -8.85
C TRP A 9 31.13 -10.34 -8.46
N LEU A 10 30.41 -9.26 -8.20
CA LEU A 10 30.96 -7.99 -7.73
C LEU A 10 31.30 -7.98 -6.22
N LEU A 11 30.86 -8.98 -5.48
CA LEU A 11 31.14 -9.14 -4.04
C LEU A 11 32.40 -9.97 -3.76
N ALA A 12 33.05 -10.54 -4.75
CA ALA A 12 34.09 -11.57 -4.57
C ALA A 12 35.53 -11.13 -4.92
N LEU A 13 35.76 -9.90 -5.36
CA LEU A 13 37.11 -9.43 -5.72
C LEU A 13 37.64 -8.40 -4.71
N VAL A 14 37.96 -8.89 -3.50
CA VAL A 14 38.96 -8.21 -2.65
C VAL A 14 40.29 -8.94 -2.88
N PRO A 15 41.35 -8.26 -3.38
CA PRO A 15 42.65 -8.90 -3.51
C PRO A 15 43.13 -9.39 -2.14
N ALA A 16 43.50 -10.64 -2.06
CA ALA A 16 44.18 -11.20 -0.88
C ALA A 16 45.52 -10.51 -0.73
N ALA A 17 45.57 -9.44 0.05
CA ALA A 17 46.82 -8.89 0.53
C ALA A 17 47.54 -9.97 1.35
N ALA A 18 48.82 -10.17 1.12
CA ALA A 18 49.64 -11.11 1.87
C ALA A 18 49.45 -10.88 3.37
N GLN A 19 48.87 -11.84 4.08
CA GLN A 19 48.57 -11.72 5.50
C GLN A 19 49.89 -11.78 6.30
N ALA A 20 50.17 -10.67 6.99
CA ALA A 20 51.22 -10.66 8.03
C ALA A 20 50.88 -11.68 9.13
N PRO A 21 51.86 -12.22 9.84
CA PRO A 21 51.62 -13.13 10.97
C PRO A 21 50.72 -12.43 12.00
N PRO A 22 49.77 -13.18 12.63
CA PRO A 22 48.86 -12.62 13.62
C PRO A 22 49.63 -11.94 14.76
N GLY A 23 49.18 -10.72 15.11
CA GLY A 23 49.80 -9.90 16.14
C GLY A 23 50.88 -8.93 15.68
N GLU A 24 51.26 -8.93 14.40
CA GLU A 24 52.23 -7.98 13.82
C GLU A 24 51.70 -7.35 12.53
N PHE A 25 51.94 -6.05 12.34
CA PHE A 25 51.51 -5.35 11.15
C PHE A 25 52.53 -4.29 10.72
N ALA A 26 52.91 -4.33 9.44
CA ALA A 26 53.86 -3.38 8.88
C ALA A 26 53.12 -2.10 8.40
N ILE A 27 53.60 -0.92 8.81
CA ILE A 27 53.06 0.40 8.40
C ILE A 27 54.08 1.01 7.45
N GLY A 28 53.67 1.24 6.22
CA GLY A 28 54.49 1.85 5.17
C GLY A 28 54.03 3.28 4.81
N ALA A 29 53.95 3.53 3.52
CA ALA A 29 53.62 4.87 2.95
C ALA A 29 52.11 5.04 2.65
N GLU A 30 51.29 3.99 2.83
CA GLU A 30 49.86 4.05 2.55
C GLU A 30 49.11 4.97 3.53
N ASP A 31 48.03 5.55 3.08
CA ASP A 31 47.22 6.48 3.88
C ASP A 31 46.19 5.74 4.78
N ARG A 32 45.98 4.42 4.57
CA ARG A 32 44.96 3.60 5.24
C ARG A 32 45.41 2.15 5.42
N TYR A 33 45.22 1.60 6.63
CA TYR A 33 45.46 0.20 6.95
C TYR A 33 44.29 -0.41 7.71
N VAL A 34 43.69 -1.48 7.19
CA VAL A 34 42.63 -2.23 7.89
C VAL A 34 43.31 -3.22 8.85
N LEU A 35 43.14 -2.98 10.14
CA LEU A 35 43.82 -3.72 11.18
C LEU A 35 42.98 -4.81 11.84
N SER A 36 41.69 -4.86 11.58
CA SER A 36 40.74 -5.72 12.30
C SER A 36 41.12 -7.19 12.42
N ARG A 37 41.87 -7.73 11.43
CA ARG A 37 42.33 -9.12 11.40
C ARG A 37 43.75 -9.33 11.89
N ALA A 38 44.51 -8.27 12.06
CA ALA A 38 45.90 -8.31 12.47
C ALA A 38 46.05 -8.48 13.97
N PHE A 39 45.02 -8.21 14.75
CA PHE A 39 45.04 -8.31 16.20
C PHE A 39 45.08 -9.78 16.68
N THR A 40 45.70 -9.97 17.82
CA THR A 40 45.41 -11.08 18.71
C THR A 40 44.48 -10.62 19.82
N TYR A 41 43.68 -11.54 20.41
CA TYR A 41 42.71 -11.20 21.45
C TYR A 41 42.84 -12.10 22.68
N LEU A 42 42.43 -11.54 23.82
CA LEU A 42 42.25 -12.22 25.10
C LEU A 42 40.88 -11.83 25.65
N GLU A 43 40.06 -12.79 26.01
CA GLU A 43 38.76 -12.57 26.63
C GLU A 43 38.93 -12.55 28.17
N ASP A 44 38.54 -11.42 28.78
CA ASP A 44 38.50 -11.19 30.21
C ASP A 44 37.05 -11.34 30.69
N GLN A 45 36.70 -12.57 31.12
CA GLN A 45 35.32 -12.93 31.49
C GLN A 45 34.78 -12.09 32.65
N ASP A 46 35.60 -11.76 33.62
CA ASP A 46 35.19 -10.95 34.77
C ASP A 46 35.28 -9.45 34.49
N GLY A 47 35.97 -9.04 33.43
CA GLY A 47 36.20 -7.64 33.06
C GLY A 47 37.06 -6.88 34.07
N ARG A 48 37.92 -7.60 34.85
CA ARG A 48 38.72 -7.04 35.95
C ARG A 48 40.19 -6.83 35.61
N LEU A 49 40.69 -7.45 34.55
CA LEU A 49 42.11 -7.34 34.20
C LEU A 49 42.45 -5.89 33.84
N MET A 50 43.56 -5.45 34.41
CA MET A 50 44.18 -4.16 34.10
C MET A 50 45.36 -4.36 33.14
N LEU A 51 45.89 -3.28 32.54
CA LEU A 51 47.04 -3.38 31.65
C LEU A 51 48.26 -4.05 32.31
N GLY A 52 48.47 -3.79 33.60
CA GLY A 52 49.55 -4.42 34.38
C GLY A 52 49.46 -5.94 34.38
N ASP A 53 48.25 -6.50 34.50
CA ASP A 53 48.02 -7.94 34.46
C ASP A 53 48.24 -8.50 33.05
N ILE A 54 47.79 -7.76 32.04
CA ILE A 54 47.95 -8.09 30.63
C ILE A 54 49.41 -8.15 30.18
N LEU A 55 50.26 -7.31 30.75
CA LEU A 55 51.70 -7.30 30.44
C LEU A 55 52.47 -8.45 31.05
N GLN A 56 51.90 -9.23 31.98
CA GLN A 56 52.55 -10.40 32.60
C GLN A 56 52.65 -11.59 31.63
N PRO A 57 53.71 -12.40 31.71
CA PRO A 57 53.93 -13.52 30.80
C PRO A 57 52.74 -14.48 30.65
N PRO A 58 52.00 -14.86 31.70
CA PRO A 58 50.85 -15.75 31.57
C PRO A 58 49.76 -15.19 30.68
N ALA A 59 49.40 -13.88 30.81
CA ALA A 59 48.41 -13.23 29.99
C ALA A 59 48.88 -13.05 28.53
N GLN A 60 50.16 -12.71 28.35
CA GLN A 60 50.76 -12.59 27.03
C GLN A 60 50.69 -13.89 26.21
N ALA A 61 50.90 -15.04 26.87
CA ALA A 61 50.83 -16.36 26.25
C ALA A 61 49.37 -16.79 25.92
N ALA A 62 48.37 -16.21 26.58
CA ALA A 62 46.97 -16.54 26.40
C ALA A 62 46.29 -15.82 25.21
N PHE A 63 46.96 -14.85 24.57
CA PHE A 63 46.43 -14.18 23.38
C PHE A 63 46.29 -15.14 22.20
N ARG A 64 45.13 -15.13 21.57
CA ARG A 64 44.77 -15.96 20.41
C ARG A 64 44.56 -15.10 19.18
N SER A 65 44.69 -15.66 17.99
CA SER A 65 44.38 -14.99 16.75
C SER A 65 42.89 -14.70 16.65
N VAL A 66 42.52 -13.51 16.18
CA VAL A 66 41.12 -13.14 15.92
C VAL A 66 40.54 -14.10 14.88
N PRO A 67 39.28 -14.57 15.04
CA PRO A 67 38.61 -15.40 14.05
C PRO A 67 38.63 -14.77 12.67
N GLN A 68 39.02 -15.55 11.66
CA GLN A 68 39.24 -15.07 10.28
C GLN A 68 37.95 -14.86 9.47
N THR A 69 36.82 -14.72 10.13
CA THR A 69 35.50 -14.51 9.48
C THR A 69 35.21 -13.02 9.30
N GLY A 70 35.06 -12.59 8.05
CA GLY A 70 34.67 -11.20 7.73
C GLY A 70 35.81 -10.17 7.72
N GLN A 71 35.51 -8.90 7.59
CA GLN A 71 36.45 -7.76 7.56
C GLN A 71 36.78 -7.20 8.96
N GLY A 72 36.05 -7.61 10.02
CA GLY A 72 36.26 -7.13 11.39
C GLY A 72 36.22 -8.26 12.42
N ALA A 73 36.83 -8.04 13.57
CA ALA A 73 36.70 -8.90 14.73
C ALA A 73 35.29 -8.74 15.31
N ASN A 74 34.49 -9.79 15.29
CA ASN A 74 33.13 -9.81 15.87
C ASN A 74 33.08 -10.91 16.93
N PHE A 75 32.85 -10.51 18.17
CA PHE A 75 32.77 -11.40 19.33
C PHE A 75 31.32 -11.68 19.75
N GLY A 76 30.35 -11.12 19.01
CA GLY A 76 28.93 -11.28 19.32
C GLY A 76 28.49 -10.60 20.60
N TYR A 77 27.44 -11.13 21.21
CA TYR A 77 26.97 -10.68 22.52
C TYR A 77 27.82 -11.31 23.61
N THR A 78 28.58 -10.50 24.34
CA THR A 78 29.39 -10.94 25.46
C THR A 78 29.38 -9.90 26.57
N SER A 79 29.40 -10.36 27.81
CA SER A 79 29.61 -9.53 29.00
C SER A 79 31.09 -9.36 29.35
N SER A 80 31.96 -10.14 28.71
CA SER A 80 33.41 -10.11 28.89
C SER A 80 34.01 -8.81 28.35
N ALA A 81 35.09 -8.34 28.93
CA ALA A 81 35.95 -7.38 28.26
C ALA A 81 36.87 -8.11 27.28
N VAL A 82 37.08 -7.55 26.11
CA VAL A 82 37.97 -8.11 25.10
C VAL A 82 39.20 -7.23 24.98
N TRP A 83 40.36 -7.83 25.25
CA TRP A 83 41.65 -7.22 25.04
C TRP A 83 42.19 -7.59 23.66
N LEU A 84 42.52 -6.58 22.86
CA LEU A 84 43.14 -6.73 21.54
C LEU A 84 44.61 -6.27 21.64
N ARG A 85 45.54 -7.02 21.07
CA ARG A 85 46.98 -6.70 21.05
C ARG A 85 47.46 -6.70 19.61
N LEU A 86 48.22 -5.67 19.25
CA LEU A 86 48.86 -5.55 17.93
C LEU A 86 50.22 -4.89 18.04
N GLN A 87 51.22 -5.47 17.41
CA GLN A 87 52.53 -4.86 17.23
C GLN A 87 52.58 -4.16 15.87
N LEU A 88 52.66 -2.84 15.89
CA LEU A 88 52.84 -2.02 14.68
C LEU A 88 54.32 -1.87 14.39
N LYS A 89 54.73 -2.15 13.16
CA LYS A 89 56.11 -1.99 12.66
C LYS A 89 56.16 -0.87 11.62
N PRO A 90 56.29 0.39 12.06
CA PRO A 90 56.39 1.51 11.12
C PRO A 90 57.71 1.48 10.37
N ALA A 91 57.66 1.63 9.04
CA ALA A 91 58.86 1.81 8.24
C ALA A 91 59.55 3.13 8.60
N PRO A 92 60.85 3.28 8.33
CA PRO A 92 61.54 4.56 8.55
C PRO A 92 60.91 5.74 7.83
N SER A 93 60.19 5.48 6.73
CA SER A 93 59.44 6.48 5.95
C SER A 93 57.98 6.67 6.38
N ALA A 94 57.53 5.95 7.38
CA ALA A 94 56.16 6.06 7.85
C ALA A 94 55.89 7.42 8.51
N ALA A 95 54.65 7.94 8.39
CA ALA A 95 54.28 9.17 9.07
C ALA A 95 54.20 8.93 10.61
N PRO A 96 54.47 9.97 11.41
CA PRO A 96 54.39 9.85 12.87
C PRO A 96 52.94 9.90 13.42
N ASP A 97 52.06 10.65 12.78
CA ASP A 97 50.72 10.90 13.30
C ASP A 97 49.65 10.07 12.56
N TRP A 98 48.93 9.29 13.34
CA TRP A 98 47.87 8.42 12.85
C TRP A 98 46.62 8.53 13.70
N LEU A 99 45.48 8.15 13.14
CA LEU A 99 44.17 8.07 13.77
C LEU A 99 43.69 6.62 13.72
N LEU A 100 43.43 6.03 14.87
CA LEU A 100 42.84 4.70 15.00
C LEU A 100 41.33 4.87 15.08
N GLU A 101 40.61 4.40 14.07
CA GLU A 101 39.16 4.42 14.02
C GLU A 101 38.61 3.03 14.37
N LEU A 102 37.64 2.98 15.31
CA LEU A 102 36.72 1.87 15.49
C LEU A 102 35.37 2.28 14.92
N ALA A 103 35.03 1.74 13.77
CA ALA A 103 33.84 2.13 13.02
C ALA A 103 32.58 1.38 13.50
N TYR A 104 32.38 1.36 14.83
CA TYR A 104 31.21 0.79 15.49
C TYR A 104 30.79 1.68 16.69
N PRO A 105 29.90 2.67 16.49
CA PRO A 105 29.52 3.65 17.50
C PRO A 105 28.97 3.07 18.80
N PRO A 106 28.17 1.95 18.81
CA PRO A 106 27.56 1.44 20.03
C PRO A 106 28.52 0.61 20.93
N LEU A 107 29.78 1.04 21.09
CA LEU A 107 30.68 0.46 22.07
C LEU A 107 30.66 1.28 23.35
N ASP A 108 30.31 0.64 24.47
CA ASP A 108 30.13 1.31 25.76
C ASP A 108 31.45 1.93 26.25
N ARG A 109 32.55 1.17 26.15
CA ARG A 109 33.87 1.63 26.55
C ARG A 109 34.98 1.07 25.66
N VAL A 110 35.87 1.98 25.26
CA VAL A 110 37.07 1.71 24.44
C VAL A 110 38.26 2.33 25.12
N ASP A 111 39.19 1.56 25.60
CA ASP A 111 40.45 2.02 26.17
C ASP A 111 41.60 1.65 25.21
N LEU A 112 42.32 2.64 24.69
CA LEU A 112 43.52 2.47 23.90
C LEU A 112 44.76 2.75 24.74
N PHE A 113 45.71 1.81 24.74
CA PHE A 113 46.99 1.94 25.39
C PHE A 113 48.11 1.96 24.35
N THR A 114 48.84 3.07 24.30
CA THR A 114 49.99 3.29 23.39
C THR A 114 51.27 3.51 24.19
N PRO A 115 52.42 3.04 23.72
CA PRO A 115 53.69 3.30 24.40
C PRO A 115 53.98 4.81 24.47
N GLY A 116 54.29 5.32 25.65
CA GLY A 116 54.75 6.67 25.89
C GLY A 116 56.25 6.74 26.18
N ALA A 117 56.75 7.90 26.62
CA ALA A 117 58.14 8.06 27.03
C ALA A 117 58.48 7.21 28.26
N GLY A 118 59.59 6.51 28.25
CA GLY A 118 60.05 5.72 29.37
C GLY A 118 59.35 4.40 29.62
N SER A 119 58.80 3.76 28.59
CA SER A 119 58.05 2.47 28.67
C SER A 119 56.73 2.51 29.45
N VAL A 120 56.23 3.70 29.77
CA VAL A 120 54.93 3.88 30.41
C VAL A 120 53.87 3.98 29.32
N TYR A 121 52.83 3.17 29.41
CA TYR A 121 51.69 3.26 28.46
C TYR A 121 50.81 4.46 28.77
N GLN A 122 50.47 5.20 27.75
CA GLN A 122 49.44 6.27 27.79
C GLN A 122 48.08 5.66 27.48
N GLN A 123 47.11 5.92 28.34
CA GLN A 123 45.74 5.50 28.15
C GLN A 123 44.89 6.61 27.57
N GLN A 124 44.11 6.29 26.53
CA GLN A 124 43.04 7.14 26.00
C GLN A 124 41.75 6.35 26.10
N THR A 125 40.72 6.98 26.64
CA THR A 125 39.41 6.35 26.85
C THR A 125 38.38 6.99 25.97
N GLY A 126 37.54 6.18 25.34
CA GLY A 126 36.36 6.53 24.57
C GLY A 126 35.21 5.60 24.88
N GLY A 127 34.10 5.79 24.23
CA GLY A 127 32.90 4.97 24.41
C GLY A 127 31.64 5.79 24.34
N ASP A 128 30.51 5.13 24.26
CA ASP A 128 29.21 5.80 24.21
C ASP A 128 28.58 6.01 25.60
N TRP A 129 29.17 5.41 26.65
CA TRP A 129 28.88 5.73 28.05
C TRP A 129 29.49 7.05 28.51
N LEU A 130 30.39 7.61 27.72
CA LEU A 130 31.03 8.90 28.03
C LEU A 130 30.34 10.03 27.22
N PRO A 131 30.21 11.24 27.82
CA PRO A 131 29.72 12.41 27.10
C PRO A 131 30.55 12.66 25.83
N PHE A 132 29.89 13.04 24.73
CA PHE A 132 30.56 13.25 23.46
C PHE A 132 31.72 14.26 23.54
N THR A 133 31.56 15.26 24.42
CA THR A 133 32.57 16.31 24.66
C THR A 133 33.89 15.79 25.22
N THR A 134 33.94 14.57 25.76
CA THR A 134 35.17 13.95 26.28
C THR A 134 36.02 13.30 25.20
N ARG A 135 35.51 13.17 23.97
CA ARG A 135 36.24 12.53 22.86
C ARG A 135 37.42 13.41 22.41
N ALA A 136 38.58 12.79 22.28
CA ALA A 136 39.80 13.46 21.80
C ALA A 136 39.60 14.05 20.39
N ILE A 137 38.82 13.36 19.55
CA ILE A 137 38.42 13.80 18.21
C ILE A 137 36.88 13.73 18.16
N PRO A 138 36.21 14.85 17.85
CA PRO A 138 34.75 14.90 17.76
C PRO A 138 34.26 14.20 16.50
N HIS A 139 34.04 12.89 16.59
CA HIS A 139 33.65 12.03 15.49
C HIS A 139 32.55 11.06 15.92
N ARG A 140 31.63 10.67 15.02
CA ARG A 140 30.55 9.72 15.29
C ARG A 140 31.05 8.34 15.70
N ASN A 141 32.15 7.84 15.11
CA ASN A 141 32.86 6.65 15.50
C ASN A 141 33.89 6.98 16.61
N HIS A 142 34.47 5.93 17.22
CA HIS A 142 35.55 6.13 18.19
C HIS A 142 36.86 6.32 17.42
N VAL A 143 37.38 7.55 17.41
CA VAL A 143 38.65 7.93 16.75
C VAL A 143 39.64 8.38 17.80
N LEU A 144 40.75 7.65 17.89
CA LEU A 144 41.80 7.83 18.91
C LEU A 144 43.12 8.16 18.21
N PRO A 145 43.83 9.25 18.60
CA PRO A 145 45.14 9.56 18.04
C PRO A 145 46.20 8.57 18.46
N VAL A 146 47.03 8.14 17.51
CA VAL A 146 48.16 7.24 17.71
C VAL A 146 49.41 7.90 17.15
N LYS A 147 50.42 8.04 17.99
CA LYS A 147 51.75 8.52 17.56
C LYS A 147 52.69 7.33 17.41
N LEU A 148 53.26 7.17 16.23
CA LEU A 148 54.24 6.14 15.92
C LEU A 148 55.61 6.80 15.66
N VAL A 149 56.67 6.17 16.24
CA VAL A 149 58.03 6.58 15.93
C VAL A 149 58.49 5.81 14.70
N PRO A 150 58.87 6.49 13.59
CA PRO A 150 59.34 5.82 12.38
C PRO A 150 60.51 4.86 12.68
N GLY A 151 60.41 3.63 12.16
CA GLY A 151 61.45 2.59 12.37
C GLY A 151 61.42 1.90 13.72
N VAL A 152 60.58 2.32 14.68
CA VAL A 152 60.52 1.72 16.03
C VAL A 152 59.24 0.90 16.20
N PRO A 153 59.32 -0.42 16.38
CA PRO A 153 58.15 -1.25 16.65
C PRO A 153 57.42 -0.82 17.94
N SER A 154 56.09 -0.72 17.85
CA SER A 154 55.22 -0.27 18.93
C SER A 154 54.09 -1.25 19.16
N VAL A 155 53.96 -1.77 20.40
CA VAL A 155 52.81 -2.64 20.77
C VAL A 155 51.69 -1.79 21.34
N ILE A 156 50.52 -1.90 20.74
CA ILE A 156 49.30 -1.24 21.21
C ILE A 156 48.33 -2.27 21.79
N TYR A 157 47.60 -1.87 22.81
CA TYR A 157 46.50 -2.64 23.38
C TYR A 157 45.23 -1.86 23.31
N LEU A 158 44.12 -2.57 22.97
CA LEU A 158 42.77 -2.06 23.03
C LEU A 158 41.96 -2.91 23.97
N ARG A 159 41.28 -2.30 24.93
CA ARG A 159 40.31 -2.95 25.80
C ARG A 159 38.92 -2.47 25.37
N LEU A 160 38.08 -3.41 24.95
CA LEU A 160 36.73 -3.18 24.54
C LEU A 160 35.79 -3.81 25.57
N LYS A 161 34.80 -3.06 26.01
CA LYS A 161 33.74 -3.58 26.88
C LYS A 161 32.40 -3.00 26.41
N SER A 162 31.41 -3.87 26.25
CA SER A 162 30.04 -3.46 25.91
C SER A 162 29.07 -4.46 26.53
N GLU A 163 27.91 -3.95 26.98
CA GLU A 163 26.76 -4.77 27.38
C GLU A 163 26.00 -5.31 26.17
N GLY A 164 26.27 -4.76 24.99
CA GLY A 164 25.73 -5.18 23.71
C GLY A 164 26.68 -6.10 22.94
N THR A 165 26.67 -5.96 21.62
CA THR A 165 27.56 -6.67 20.71
C THR A 165 28.95 -6.03 20.71
N VAL A 166 30.01 -6.83 20.86
CA VAL A 166 31.39 -6.36 20.72
C VAL A 166 31.88 -6.64 19.31
N VAL A 167 31.94 -5.58 18.50
CA VAL A 167 32.47 -5.60 17.13
C VAL A 167 33.59 -4.58 17.01
N ALA A 168 34.75 -4.99 16.48
CA ALA A 168 35.93 -4.17 16.37
C ALA A 168 36.40 -4.01 14.90
N PRO A 169 35.72 -3.23 14.07
CA PRO A 169 36.21 -2.87 12.75
C PRO A 169 37.24 -1.74 12.90
N VAL A 170 38.52 -2.14 13.07
CA VAL A 170 39.61 -1.21 13.33
C VAL A 170 40.33 -0.85 12.06
N THR A 171 40.48 0.44 11.82
CA THR A 171 41.26 0.99 10.70
C THR A 171 42.20 2.08 11.20
N LEU A 172 43.43 2.06 10.73
CA LEU A 172 44.42 3.09 10.98
C LEU A 172 44.50 4.02 9.79
N TRP A 173 44.32 5.32 10.01
CA TRP A 173 44.23 6.32 8.99
C TRP A 173 45.27 7.41 9.16
N ARG A 174 45.75 7.96 8.02
CA ARG A 174 46.32 9.30 8.04
C ARG A 174 45.19 10.32 8.25
N PRO A 175 45.40 11.40 9.03
CA PRO A 175 44.34 12.39 9.30
C PRO A 175 43.64 12.90 8.05
N ALA A 176 44.38 13.29 7.03
CA ALA A 176 43.83 13.79 5.78
C ALA A 176 43.00 12.75 5.00
N ALA A 177 43.32 11.46 5.11
CA ALA A 177 42.61 10.38 4.46
C ALA A 177 41.29 10.06 5.17
N LEU A 178 41.28 10.09 6.51
CA LEU A 178 40.06 9.95 7.28
C LEU A 178 39.05 11.05 6.93
N TRP A 179 39.49 12.31 6.93
CA TRP A 179 38.60 13.42 6.60
C TRP A 179 38.01 13.33 5.19
N ARG A 180 38.78 12.89 4.20
CA ARG A 180 38.24 12.64 2.85
C ARG A 180 37.22 11.50 2.82
N HIS A 181 37.48 10.43 3.57
CA HIS A 181 36.54 9.31 3.70
C HIS A 181 35.24 9.73 4.37
N ASP A 182 35.33 10.54 5.41
CA ASP A 182 34.18 11.01 6.19
C ASP A 182 33.27 11.93 5.40
N GLN A 183 33.81 12.77 4.53
CA GLN A 183 32.99 13.62 3.66
C GLN A 183 31.96 12.79 2.88
N ALA A 184 32.36 11.65 2.30
CA ALA A 184 31.45 10.77 1.59
C ALA A 184 30.49 10.04 2.56
N ALA A 185 30.99 9.57 3.70
CA ALA A 185 30.19 8.86 4.69
C ALA A 185 29.10 9.76 5.31
N TYR A 186 29.48 10.98 5.74
CA TYR A 186 28.49 11.96 6.24
C TYR A 186 27.56 12.45 5.13
N GLY A 187 28.02 12.56 3.88
CA GLY A 187 27.17 12.89 2.73
C GLY A 187 26.05 11.87 2.52
N VAL A 188 26.37 10.57 2.57
CA VAL A 188 25.39 9.48 2.44
C VAL A 188 24.41 9.51 3.62
N LEU A 189 24.90 9.70 4.85
CA LEU A 189 24.03 9.78 6.04
C LEU A 189 23.12 11.02 5.99
N SER A 190 23.65 12.17 5.55
CA SER A 190 22.85 13.38 5.38
C SER A 190 21.75 13.22 4.32
N LEU A 191 22.04 12.54 3.22
CA LEU A 191 21.04 12.19 2.21
C LEU A 191 19.97 11.26 2.79
N TYR A 192 20.37 10.25 3.56
CA TYR A 192 19.43 9.33 4.24
C TYR A 192 18.51 10.08 5.20
N PHE A 193 19.05 10.88 6.12
CA PHE A 193 18.24 11.62 7.09
C PHE A 193 17.40 12.71 6.41
N GLY A 194 17.93 13.35 5.36
CA GLY A 194 17.16 14.28 4.53
C GLY A 194 15.97 13.62 3.86
N LEU A 195 16.13 12.38 3.36
CA LEU A 195 15.03 11.58 2.83
C LEU A 195 13.99 11.29 3.92
N LEU A 196 14.39 10.85 5.13
CA LEU A 196 13.48 10.59 6.23
C LEU A 196 12.67 11.83 6.63
N ILE A 197 13.35 12.95 6.78
CA ILE A 197 12.72 14.25 7.12
C ILE A 197 11.73 14.65 6.02
N GLY A 198 12.12 14.56 4.75
CA GLY A 198 11.25 14.84 3.62
C GLY A 198 10.00 13.96 3.59
N LEU A 199 10.16 12.65 3.80
CA LEU A 199 9.03 11.70 3.87
C LEU A 199 8.13 11.96 5.08
N LEU A 200 8.71 12.31 6.24
CA LEU A 200 7.96 12.67 7.44
C LEU A 200 7.06 13.87 7.18
N PHE A 201 7.62 14.98 6.69
CA PHE A 201 6.84 16.18 6.39
C PHE A 201 5.81 15.93 5.28
N TYR A 202 6.19 15.25 4.21
CA TYR A 202 5.29 14.92 3.11
C TYR A 202 4.08 14.11 3.60
N ASN A 203 4.30 13.05 4.38
CA ASN A 203 3.20 12.22 4.88
C ASN A 203 2.39 12.92 5.98
N LEU A 204 3.01 13.80 6.77
CA LEU A 204 2.30 14.63 7.74
C LEU A 204 1.35 15.61 7.03
N LEU A 205 1.78 16.26 5.95
CA LEU A 205 0.92 17.12 5.13
C LEU A 205 -0.22 16.33 4.47
N LEU A 206 0.07 15.11 4.02
CA LEU A 206 -0.97 14.22 3.49
C LEU A 206 -1.97 13.83 4.59
N PHE A 207 -1.53 13.55 5.81
CA PHE A 207 -2.43 13.31 6.94
C PHE A 207 -3.37 14.50 7.19
N ILE A 208 -2.84 15.73 7.20
CA ILE A 208 -3.64 16.95 7.41
C ILE A 208 -4.68 17.12 6.29
N SER A 209 -4.31 16.81 5.05
CA SER A 209 -5.18 16.94 3.88
C SER A 209 -6.23 15.83 3.76
N VAL A 210 -5.83 14.58 3.94
CA VAL A 210 -6.68 13.39 3.70
C VAL A 210 -7.37 12.91 4.97
N ARG A 211 -6.79 13.19 6.15
CA ARG A 211 -7.23 12.76 7.48
C ARG A 211 -7.34 11.24 7.66
N ASP A 212 -6.54 10.47 6.90
CA ASP A 212 -6.42 9.02 7.09
C ASP A 212 -5.33 8.74 8.14
N VAL A 213 -5.71 8.08 9.24
CA VAL A 213 -4.83 7.74 10.37
C VAL A 213 -3.61 6.91 9.93
N GLY A 214 -3.70 6.18 8.81
CA GLY A 214 -2.60 5.42 8.25
C GLY A 214 -1.35 6.28 8.00
N TYR A 215 -1.53 7.53 7.56
CA TYR A 215 -0.40 8.47 7.38
C TYR A 215 0.24 8.87 8.70
N LEU A 216 -0.55 9.09 9.74
CA LEU A 216 -0.03 9.46 11.05
C LEU A 216 0.78 8.31 11.67
N ILE A 217 0.27 7.07 11.56
CA ILE A 217 1.00 5.88 12.01
C ILE A 217 2.32 5.73 11.24
N TYR A 218 2.30 5.98 9.93
CA TYR A 218 3.51 5.94 9.11
C TYR A 218 4.52 7.03 9.49
N VAL A 219 4.07 8.26 9.77
CA VAL A 219 4.92 9.34 10.27
C VAL A 219 5.60 8.94 11.59
N ALA A 220 4.85 8.33 12.51
CA ALA A 220 5.40 7.85 13.77
C ALA A 220 6.42 6.72 13.56
N PHE A 221 6.17 5.82 12.60
CA PHE A 221 7.13 4.78 12.20
C PHE A 221 8.44 5.38 11.67
N VAL A 222 8.36 6.34 10.73
CA VAL A 222 9.53 7.03 10.15
C VAL A 222 10.31 7.78 11.23
N ALA A 223 9.62 8.47 12.15
CA ALA A 223 10.25 9.18 13.25
C ALA A 223 10.99 8.23 14.21
N ALA A 224 10.36 7.12 14.59
CA ALA A 224 10.99 6.10 15.43
C ALA A 224 12.22 5.49 14.74
N MET A 225 12.14 5.19 13.44
CA MET A 225 13.26 4.70 12.65
C MET A 225 14.39 5.73 12.56
N ALA A 226 14.07 7.02 12.40
CA ALA A 226 15.07 8.08 12.39
C ALA A 226 15.86 8.15 13.70
N VAL A 227 15.18 8.04 14.85
CA VAL A 227 15.84 7.99 16.18
C VAL A 227 16.70 6.74 16.32
N ALA A 228 16.19 5.57 15.90
CA ALA A 228 16.96 4.32 15.94
C ALA A 228 18.26 4.42 15.11
N GLN A 229 18.15 4.94 13.89
CA GLN A 229 19.31 5.12 13.01
C GLN A 229 20.27 6.20 13.53
N ALA A 230 19.77 7.29 14.11
CA ALA A 230 20.61 8.31 14.72
C ALA A 230 21.45 7.73 15.87
N ALA A 231 20.85 6.87 16.71
CA ALA A 231 21.56 6.17 17.79
C ALA A 231 22.60 5.18 17.25
N LEU A 232 22.21 4.29 16.31
CA LEU A 232 23.09 3.26 15.76
C LEU A 232 24.27 3.80 14.95
N THR A 233 24.07 4.93 14.26
CA THR A 233 25.13 5.58 13.44
C THR A 233 26.05 6.49 14.25
N GLY A 234 25.74 6.73 15.54
CA GLY A 234 26.48 7.64 16.41
C GLY A 234 26.17 9.13 16.19
N LEU A 235 25.33 9.48 15.19
CA LEU A 235 24.93 10.86 14.94
C LEU A 235 24.05 11.42 16.05
N GLY A 236 23.27 10.56 16.71
CA GLY A 236 22.45 10.95 17.87
C GLY A 236 23.31 11.52 18.99
N LEU A 237 24.34 10.79 19.41
CA LEU A 237 25.28 11.22 20.45
C LEU A 237 26.10 12.43 19.99
N GLN A 238 26.45 12.52 18.70
CA GLN A 238 27.24 13.63 18.17
C GLN A 238 26.47 14.95 18.12
N PHE A 239 25.18 14.95 17.66
CA PHE A 239 24.47 16.16 17.32
C PHE A 239 23.19 16.40 18.13
N LEU A 240 22.48 15.34 18.57
CA LEU A 240 21.14 15.47 19.15
C LEU A 240 21.14 15.43 20.68
N TRP A 241 21.94 14.54 21.29
CA TRP A 241 22.01 14.35 22.75
C TRP A 241 23.44 14.13 23.27
N PRO A 242 24.39 15.05 23.01
CA PRO A 242 25.81 14.83 23.27
C PRO A 242 26.19 14.60 24.74
N GLN A 243 25.33 14.96 25.66
CA GLN A 243 25.55 14.80 27.10
C GLN A 243 24.65 13.75 27.75
N TRP A 244 23.62 13.25 27.05
CA TRP A 244 22.63 12.35 27.60
C TRP A 244 23.03 10.89 27.35
N THR A 245 24.08 10.45 28.03
CA THR A 245 24.64 9.10 27.86
C THR A 245 23.65 7.99 28.21
N TRP A 246 22.85 8.19 29.28
CA TRP A 246 21.77 7.27 29.62
C TRP A 246 20.76 7.10 28.48
N TRP A 247 20.31 8.23 27.89
CA TRP A 247 19.41 8.16 26.75
C TRP A 247 20.07 7.48 25.54
N ASN A 248 21.36 7.74 25.32
CA ASN A 248 22.11 7.09 24.25
C ASN A 248 22.11 5.57 24.41
N SER A 249 22.28 5.04 25.62
CA SER A 249 22.27 3.60 25.88
C SER A 249 20.90 2.95 25.66
N VAL A 250 19.79 3.62 26.04
CA VAL A 250 18.44 3.03 25.91
C VAL A 250 17.78 3.34 24.58
N SER A 251 18.22 4.38 23.85
CA SER A 251 17.56 4.86 22.62
C SER A 251 17.55 3.84 21.47
N PRO A 252 18.55 2.99 21.21
CA PRO A 252 18.47 1.99 20.17
C PRO A 252 17.32 1.00 20.39
N ALA A 253 17.24 0.44 21.60
CA ALA A 253 16.21 -0.54 21.95
C ALA A 253 14.81 0.05 21.98
N THR A 254 14.64 1.25 22.55
CA THR A 254 13.35 1.96 22.62
C THR A 254 12.87 2.38 21.25
N ALA A 255 13.74 2.96 20.42
CA ALA A 255 13.37 3.44 19.10
C ALA A 255 13.08 2.29 18.12
N MET A 256 13.83 1.18 18.18
CA MET A 256 13.54 -0.03 17.40
C MET A 256 12.22 -0.68 17.82
N SER A 257 11.94 -0.73 19.13
CA SER A 257 10.64 -1.22 19.63
C SER A 257 9.49 -0.34 19.18
N ALA A 258 9.63 0.98 19.25
CA ALA A 258 8.64 1.93 18.76
C ALA A 258 8.41 1.80 17.25
N ALA A 259 9.47 1.65 16.46
CA ALA A 259 9.37 1.42 15.03
C ALA A 259 8.61 0.11 14.73
N ALA A 260 8.88 -0.98 15.46
CA ALA A 260 8.16 -2.24 15.30
C ALA A 260 6.67 -2.11 15.69
N ILE A 261 6.34 -1.39 16.76
CA ILE A 261 4.97 -1.10 17.18
C ILE A 261 4.22 -0.37 16.06
N PHE A 262 4.76 0.77 15.60
CA PHE A 262 4.11 1.55 14.54
C PHE A 262 4.09 0.81 13.21
N GLY A 263 5.10 0.01 12.88
CA GLY A 263 5.13 -0.86 11.71
C GLY A 263 4.03 -1.92 11.72
N LEU A 264 3.81 -2.59 12.86
CA LEU A 264 2.71 -3.55 13.03
C LEU A 264 1.34 -2.86 12.98
N MET A 265 1.19 -1.70 13.62
CA MET A 265 -0.04 -0.89 13.55
C MET A 265 -0.33 -0.46 12.11
N PHE A 266 0.69 -0.03 11.38
CA PHE A 266 0.58 0.34 9.98
C PHE A 266 0.15 -0.84 9.11
N THR A 267 0.79 -2.00 9.27
CA THR A 267 0.44 -3.23 8.56
C THR A 267 -1.00 -3.63 8.80
N ARG A 268 -1.46 -3.60 10.06
CA ARG A 268 -2.85 -3.90 10.44
C ARG A 268 -3.84 -2.93 9.81
N HIS A 269 -3.55 -1.64 9.83
CA HIS A 269 -4.39 -0.61 9.23
C HIS A 269 -4.40 -0.70 7.70
N PHE A 270 -3.23 -0.83 7.07
CA PHE A 270 -3.08 -0.87 5.61
C PHE A 270 -3.80 -2.06 4.98
N LEU A 271 -3.64 -3.25 5.56
CA LEU A 271 -4.27 -4.48 5.06
C LEU A 271 -5.69 -4.71 5.59
N SER A 272 -6.16 -3.88 6.54
CA SER A 272 -7.42 -4.09 7.26
C SER A 272 -7.51 -5.52 7.84
N SER A 273 -6.42 -5.96 8.48
CA SER A 273 -6.20 -7.37 8.89
C SER A 273 -7.25 -7.87 9.88
N ALA A 274 -7.79 -7.01 10.74
CA ALA A 274 -8.84 -7.38 11.69
C ALA A 274 -10.08 -7.99 11.00
N VAL A 275 -10.43 -7.50 9.80
CA VAL A 275 -11.59 -7.98 9.04
C VAL A 275 -11.19 -9.09 8.07
N ARG A 276 -10.06 -8.92 7.40
CA ARG A 276 -9.67 -9.79 6.27
C ARG A 276 -8.89 -11.03 6.70
N MET A 277 -8.11 -10.95 7.80
CA MET A 277 -7.22 -12.00 8.29
C MET A 277 -7.27 -12.13 9.82
N PRO A 278 -8.42 -12.47 10.45
CA PRO A 278 -8.61 -12.37 11.91
C PRO A 278 -7.69 -13.26 12.75
N ARG A 279 -7.22 -14.39 12.21
CA ARG A 279 -6.25 -15.26 12.93
C ARG A 279 -4.86 -14.61 12.99
N MET A 280 -4.37 -14.08 11.86
CA MET A 280 -3.09 -13.37 11.78
C MET A 280 -3.14 -12.06 12.58
N ASP A 281 -4.28 -11.37 12.56
CA ASP A 281 -4.46 -10.13 13.33
C ASP A 281 -4.33 -10.37 14.85
N ARG A 282 -4.88 -11.45 15.38
CA ARG A 282 -4.71 -11.82 16.80
C ARG A 282 -3.25 -12.09 17.16
N PHE A 283 -2.50 -12.75 16.27
CA PHE A 283 -1.07 -12.97 16.46
C PHE A 283 -0.29 -11.64 16.42
N MET A 284 -0.60 -10.76 15.47
CA MET A 284 0.00 -9.41 15.39
C MET A 284 -0.32 -8.57 16.63
N LEU A 285 -1.52 -8.70 17.22
CA LEU A 285 -1.89 -8.05 18.49
C LEU A 285 -1.06 -8.57 19.67
N ALA A 286 -0.87 -9.88 19.76
CA ALA A 286 -0.02 -10.45 20.80
C ALA A 286 1.43 -9.98 20.66
N GLN A 287 1.94 -9.93 19.43
CA GLN A 287 3.26 -9.41 19.12
C GLN A 287 3.39 -7.91 19.43
N LEU A 288 2.35 -7.11 19.14
CA LEU A 288 2.28 -5.71 19.50
C LEU A 288 2.39 -5.52 21.02
N GLY A 289 1.67 -6.34 21.80
CA GLY A 289 1.77 -6.36 23.26
C GLY A 289 3.19 -6.69 23.73
N ALA A 290 3.84 -7.69 23.12
CA ALA A 290 5.23 -8.04 23.44
C ALA A 290 6.20 -6.89 23.13
N TRP A 291 6.03 -6.17 22.01
CA TRP A 291 6.85 -5.00 21.68
C TRP A 291 6.63 -3.83 22.64
N ILE A 292 5.38 -3.58 23.08
CA ILE A 292 5.08 -2.57 24.10
C ILE A 292 5.75 -2.91 25.44
N LEU A 293 5.70 -4.18 25.85
CA LEU A 293 6.39 -4.63 27.06
C LEU A 293 7.90 -4.49 26.95
N THR A 294 8.48 -4.79 25.78
CA THR A 294 9.91 -4.59 25.52
C THR A 294 10.30 -3.11 25.53
N LEU A 295 9.48 -2.25 24.94
CA LEU A 295 9.66 -0.79 24.98
C LEU A 295 9.70 -0.27 26.42
N LEU A 296 8.74 -0.67 27.25
CA LEU A 296 8.68 -0.28 28.66
C LEU A 296 9.84 -0.92 29.45
N GLY A 297 10.17 -2.17 29.15
CA GLY A 297 11.28 -2.90 29.76
C GLY A 297 12.64 -2.26 29.49
N ALA A 298 12.82 -1.60 28.34
CA ALA A 298 14.07 -0.93 28.01
C ALA A 298 14.49 0.18 28.99
N PHE A 299 13.55 0.71 29.77
CA PHE A 299 13.83 1.73 30.80
C PHE A 299 14.19 1.14 32.16
N VAL A 300 13.95 -0.16 32.39
CA VAL A 300 14.06 -0.80 33.70
C VAL A 300 15.02 -2.01 33.67
N LEU A 301 15.02 -2.76 32.58
CA LEU A 301 15.83 -3.97 32.45
C LEU A 301 17.28 -3.64 32.04
N PRO A 302 18.24 -4.50 32.38
CA PRO A 302 19.60 -4.42 31.85
C PRO A 302 19.60 -4.40 30.32
N TYR A 303 20.50 -3.62 29.73
CA TYR A 303 20.61 -3.44 28.28
C TYR A 303 20.77 -4.78 27.53
N THR A 304 21.55 -5.71 28.08
CA THR A 304 21.74 -7.05 27.52
C THR A 304 20.43 -7.80 27.35
N ILE A 305 19.56 -7.82 28.38
CA ILE A 305 18.25 -8.50 28.32
C ILE A 305 17.37 -7.84 27.28
N THR A 306 17.30 -6.52 27.28
CA THR A 306 16.49 -5.75 26.32
C THR A 306 16.92 -6.01 24.88
N THR A 307 18.22 -6.07 24.62
CA THR A 307 18.77 -6.32 23.29
C THR A 307 18.44 -7.73 22.79
N TRP A 308 18.49 -8.75 23.66
CA TRP A 308 18.06 -10.11 23.33
C TRP A 308 16.56 -10.17 23.02
N LEU A 309 15.72 -9.46 23.79
CA LEU A 309 14.28 -9.38 23.54
C LEU A 309 14.00 -8.69 22.19
N VAL A 310 14.63 -7.56 21.92
CA VAL A 310 14.51 -6.85 20.64
C VAL A 310 14.93 -7.74 19.48
N THR A 311 16.06 -8.42 19.58
CA THR A 311 16.57 -9.30 18.53
C THR A 311 15.64 -10.50 18.29
N GLY A 312 15.18 -11.16 19.34
CA GLY A 312 14.26 -12.29 19.25
C GLY A 312 12.91 -11.90 18.65
N LEU A 313 12.32 -10.79 19.13
CA LEU A 313 11.07 -10.27 18.59
C LEU A 313 11.21 -9.77 17.14
N ALA A 314 12.38 -9.23 16.76
CA ALA A 314 12.65 -8.84 15.38
C ALA A 314 12.60 -10.07 14.44
N VAL A 315 13.20 -11.20 14.82
CA VAL A 315 13.12 -12.45 14.05
C VAL A 315 11.67 -12.93 13.92
N VAL A 316 10.90 -12.90 15.02
CA VAL A 316 9.47 -13.25 14.99
C VAL A 316 8.70 -12.29 14.05
N SER A 317 9.04 -10.99 14.05
CA SER A 317 8.43 -10.00 13.16
C SER A 317 8.73 -10.26 11.68
N VAL A 318 9.95 -10.73 11.36
CA VAL A 318 10.30 -11.15 10.00
C VAL A 318 9.39 -12.29 9.54
N VAL A 319 9.27 -13.35 10.35
CA VAL A 319 8.42 -14.52 10.02
C VAL A 319 6.96 -14.08 9.85
N THR A 320 6.46 -13.25 10.76
CA THR A 320 5.08 -12.71 10.69
C THR A 320 4.88 -11.88 9.43
N GLY A 321 5.80 -10.98 9.12
CA GLY A 321 5.74 -10.11 7.94
C GLY A 321 5.71 -10.91 6.63
N VAL A 322 6.53 -11.96 6.53
CA VAL A 322 6.52 -12.86 5.37
C VAL A 322 5.19 -13.61 5.28
N ALA A 323 4.68 -14.17 6.38
CA ALA A 323 3.42 -14.90 6.39
C ALA A 323 2.24 -14.02 5.99
N VAL A 324 2.13 -12.81 6.57
CA VAL A 324 1.09 -11.82 6.25
C VAL A 324 1.21 -11.35 4.80
N GLY A 325 2.43 -11.11 4.33
CA GLY A 325 2.68 -10.68 2.95
C GLY A 325 2.27 -11.74 1.93
N VAL A 326 2.64 -13.00 2.13
CA VAL A 326 2.25 -14.10 1.25
C VAL A 326 0.73 -14.32 1.25
N ASP A 327 0.08 -14.27 2.42
CA ASP A 327 -1.39 -14.43 2.51
C ASP A 327 -2.12 -13.27 1.82
N SER A 328 -1.62 -12.03 1.96
CA SER A 328 -2.21 -10.86 1.31
C SER A 328 -2.05 -10.87 -0.23
N ILE A 329 -0.94 -11.38 -0.74
CA ILE A 329 -0.75 -11.56 -2.19
C ILE A 329 -1.67 -12.66 -2.73
N ARG A 330 -1.80 -13.79 -2.02
CA ARG A 330 -2.70 -14.90 -2.40
C ARG A 330 -4.16 -14.48 -2.46
N ARG A 331 -4.56 -13.52 -1.64
CA ARG A 331 -5.91 -12.94 -1.61
C ARG A 331 -6.10 -11.75 -2.54
N GLU A 332 -5.12 -11.45 -3.38
CA GLU A 332 -5.15 -10.37 -4.39
C GLU A 332 -5.53 -8.99 -3.83
N PHE A 333 -5.04 -8.64 -2.63
CA PHE A 333 -5.31 -7.33 -2.06
C PHE A 333 -4.66 -6.23 -2.91
N ALA A 334 -5.40 -5.17 -3.19
CA ALA A 334 -4.90 -4.02 -3.94
C ALA A 334 -3.67 -3.41 -3.24
N GLY A 335 -2.57 -3.23 -3.97
CA GLY A 335 -1.30 -2.71 -3.44
C GLY A 335 -0.47 -3.71 -2.62
N ALA A 336 -0.95 -4.94 -2.36
CA ALA A 336 -0.26 -5.92 -1.53
C ALA A 336 1.14 -6.29 -2.05
N ARG A 337 1.34 -6.34 -3.36
CA ARG A 337 2.63 -6.68 -3.96
C ARG A 337 3.70 -5.63 -3.62
N LEU A 338 3.38 -4.35 -3.83
CA LEU A 338 4.32 -3.25 -3.54
C LEU A 338 4.58 -3.13 -2.04
N PHE A 339 3.53 -3.23 -1.22
CA PHE A 339 3.62 -3.27 0.23
C PHE A 339 4.51 -4.42 0.71
N PHE A 340 4.29 -5.64 0.23
CA PHE A 340 5.10 -6.81 0.59
C PHE A 340 6.56 -6.64 0.17
N THR A 341 6.82 -6.12 -1.04
CA THR A 341 8.18 -5.89 -1.52
C THR A 341 8.92 -4.89 -0.64
N ALA A 342 8.26 -3.80 -0.25
CA ALA A 342 8.83 -2.81 0.65
C ALA A 342 9.20 -3.42 2.01
N TRP A 343 8.27 -4.11 2.65
CA TRP A 343 8.51 -4.79 3.93
C TRP A 343 9.55 -5.91 3.83
N ALA A 344 9.54 -6.70 2.76
CA ALA A 344 10.52 -7.77 2.58
C ALA A 344 11.96 -7.23 2.54
N ILE A 345 12.18 -6.07 1.92
CA ILE A 345 13.50 -5.42 1.87
C ILE A 345 13.93 -4.96 3.26
N LEU A 346 13.05 -4.31 4.02
CA LEU A 346 13.35 -3.91 5.40
C LEU A 346 13.62 -5.14 6.28
N LEU A 347 12.76 -6.14 6.22
CA LEU A 347 12.89 -7.36 7.04
C LEU A 347 14.18 -8.12 6.71
N LEU A 348 14.60 -8.14 5.44
CA LEU A 348 15.90 -8.69 5.05
C LEU A 348 17.05 -7.90 5.69
N GLY A 349 16.96 -6.56 5.71
CA GLY A 349 17.93 -5.70 6.39
C GLY A 349 17.98 -5.96 7.90
N VAL A 350 16.84 -6.08 8.56
CA VAL A 350 16.72 -6.41 9.99
C VAL A 350 17.32 -7.79 10.30
N LEU A 351 16.99 -8.80 9.49
CA LEU A 351 17.52 -10.15 9.64
C LEU A 351 19.04 -10.18 9.46
N THR A 352 19.54 -9.48 8.45
CA THR A 352 20.99 -9.37 8.21
C THR A 352 21.70 -8.73 9.39
N LEU A 353 21.15 -7.66 9.97
CA LEU A 353 21.69 -7.01 11.16
C LEU A 353 21.65 -7.95 12.38
N ALA A 354 20.55 -8.65 12.60
CA ALA A 354 20.41 -9.60 13.71
C ALA A 354 21.43 -10.74 13.61
N LEU A 355 21.63 -11.33 12.44
CA LEU A 355 22.62 -12.37 12.19
C LEU A 355 24.06 -11.83 12.34
N HIS A 356 24.32 -10.59 11.90
CA HIS A 356 25.59 -9.92 12.10
C HIS A 356 25.89 -9.71 13.60
N ASN A 357 24.93 -9.20 14.37
CA ASN A 357 25.06 -8.98 15.80
C ASN A 357 25.26 -10.31 16.57
N ALA A 358 24.65 -11.39 16.09
CA ALA A 358 24.88 -12.73 16.65
C ALA A 358 26.23 -13.36 16.25
N GLY A 359 27.07 -12.66 15.47
CA GLY A 359 28.38 -13.16 15.02
C GLY A 359 28.30 -14.18 13.88
N LEU A 360 27.12 -14.42 13.30
CA LEU A 360 26.92 -15.41 12.23
C LEU A 360 27.28 -14.87 10.83
N LEU A 361 27.30 -13.55 10.66
CA LEU A 361 27.69 -12.91 9.42
C LEU A 361 28.96 -12.07 9.56
N PRO A 362 29.78 -11.97 8.49
CA PRO A 362 30.98 -11.16 8.51
C PRO A 362 30.67 -9.67 8.62
N SER A 363 31.51 -8.92 9.33
CA SER A 363 31.43 -7.46 9.40
C SER A 363 31.96 -6.84 8.10
N ASN A 364 31.08 -6.30 7.29
CA ASN A 364 31.38 -5.55 6.08
C ASN A 364 30.43 -4.36 5.92
N VAL A 365 30.66 -3.50 4.93
CA VAL A 365 29.85 -2.30 4.70
C VAL A 365 28.35 -2.63 4.53
N VAL A 366 28.02 -3.73 3.89
CA VAL A 366 26.62 -4.13 3.65
C VAL A 366 25.97 -4.64 4.93
N THR A 367 26.63 -5.54 5.68
CA THR A 367 26.05 -6.14 6.90
C THR A 367 25.89 -5.11 8.02
N ILE A 368 26.86 -4.21 8.19
CA ILE A 368 26.80 -3.15 9.20
C ILE A 368 25.70 -2.12 8.88
N ASN A 369 25.52 -1.78 7.60
CA ASN A 369 24.53 -0.78 7.16
C ASN A 369 23.25 -1.41 6.61
N SER A 370 23.01 -2.69 6.82
CA SER A 370 21.88 -3.42 6.23
C SER A 370 20.52 -2.83 6.60
N LEU A 371 20.35 -2.40 7.85
CA LEU A 371 19.14 -1.75 8.32
C LEU A 371 18.94 -0.36 7.68
N LEU A 372 20.00 0.41 7.52
CA LEU A 372 19.98 1.72 6.89
C LEU A 372 19.57 1.61 5.41
N ILE A 373 20.17 0.68 4.68
CA ILE A 373 19.84 0.43 3.27
C ILE A 373 18.40 -0.08 3.14
N GLY A 374 18.04 -1.07 3.97
CA GLY A 374 16.71 -1.69 3.96
C GLY A 374 15.59 -0.68 4.25
N SER A 375 15.78 0.15 5.28
CA SER A 375 14.79 1.16 5.68
C SER A 375 14.65 2.29 4.65
N ALA A 376 15.73 2.74 4.02
CA ALA A 376 15.66 3.76 2.97
C ALA A 376 14.82 3.29 1.77
N LEU A 377 15.09 2.08 1.29
CA LEU A 377 14.35 1.50 0.17
C LEU A 377 12.88 1.21 0.52
N GLU A 378 12.65 0.65 1.72
CA GLU A 378 11.30 0.37 2.22
C GLU A 378 10.46 1.65 2.29
N MET A 379 10.97 2.72 2.88
CA MET A 379 10.22 3.97 3.05
C MET A 379 9.84 4.61 1.73
N VAL A 380 10.72 4.59 0.74
CA VAL A 380 10.41 5.06 -0.62
C VAL A 380 9.28 4.21 -1.22
N LEU A 381 9.40 2.89 -1.16
CA LEU A 381 8.39 1.98 -1.73
C LEU A 381 7.05 2.07 -1.01
N LEU A 382 7.04 2.22 0.33
CA LEU A 382 5.80 2.41 1.09
C LEU A 382 5.13 3.74 0.77
N SER A 383 5.89 4.80 0.55
CA SER A 383 5.33 6.09 0.12
C SER A 383 4.59 5.95 -1.21
N PHE A 384 5.14 5.19 -2.17
CA PHE A 384 4.44 4.85 -3.41
C PHE A 384 3.21 3.96 -3.18
N ALA A 385 3.30 2.96 -2.29
CA ALA A 385 2.17 2.09 -1.96
C ALA A 385 0.99 2.86 -1.34
N LEU A 386 1.27 3.84 -0.45
CA LEU A 386 0.26 4.72 0.09
C LEU A 386 -0.39 5.60 -0.99
N ALA A 387 0.41 6.19 -1.87
CA ALA A 387 -0.10 7.02 -2.97
C ALA A 387 -0.98 6.20 -3.93
N ASP A 388 -0.58 4.98 -4.26
CA ASP A 388 -1.37 4.07 -5.12
C ASP A 388 -2.71 3.71 -4.47
N ARG A 389 -2.74 3.44 -3.16
CA ARG A 389 -3.98 3.16 -2.41
C ARG A 389 -4.98 4.31 -2.51
N ILE A 390 -4.53 5.57 -2.42
CA ILE A 390 -5.41 6.74 -2.59
C ILE A 390 -5.98 6.80 -4.00
N ASN A 391 -5.13 6.60 -5.01
CA ASN A 391 -5.55 6.65 -6.40
C ASN A 391 -6.60 5.57 -6.70
N VAL A 392 -6.39 4.36 -6.17
CA VAL A 392 -7.36 3.27 -6.28
C VAL A 392 -8.67 3.62 -5.57
N ALA A 393 -8.61 4.13 -4.33
CA ALA A 393 -9.81 4.53 -3.58
C ALA A 393 -10.59 5.67 -4.28
N ARG A 394 -9.88 6.67 -4.84
CA ARG A 394 -10.49 7.76 -5.62
C ARG A 394 -11.18 7.23 -6.88
N ARG A 395 -10.54 6.31 -7.61
CA ARG A 395 -11.14 5.67 -8.80
C ARG A 395 -12.42 4.92 -8.45
N PHE A 396 -12.41 4.12 -7.38
CA PHE A 396 -13.62 3.43 -6.93
C PHE A 396 -14.74 4.39 -6.56
N LYS A 397 -14.44 5.48 -5.84
CA LYS A 397 -15.42 6.51 -5.50
C LYS A 397 -16.01 7.17 -6.75
N GLN A 398 -15.17 7.53 -7.73
CA GLN A 398 -15.60 8.12 -8.98
C GLN A 398 -16.48 7.15 -9.80
N MET A 399 -16.10 5.87 -9.88
CA MET A 399 -16.91 4.85 -10.56
C MET A 399 -18.28 4.64 -9.87
N ALA A 400 -18.30 4.62 -8.52
CA ALA A 400 -19.56 4.52 -7.78
C ALA A 400 -20.46 5.74 -8.01
N GLN A 401 -19.90 6.94 -7.99
CA GLN A 401 -20.66 8.17 -8.30
C GLN A 401 -21.17 8.21 -9.74
N ALA A 402 -20.34 7.80 -10.71
CA ALA A 402 -20.76 7.72 -12.11
C ALA A 402 -21.89 6.69 -12.31
N ARG A 403 -21.83 5.56 -11.60
CA ARG A 403 -22.90 4.54 -11.65
C ARG A 403 -24.22 5.08 -11.10
N ILE A 404 -24.19 5.75 -9.94
CA ILE A 404 -25.37 6.38 -9.35
C ILE A 404 -25.96 7.44 -10.29
N ALA A 405 -25.12 8.29 -10.89
CA ALA A 405 -25.55 9.30 -11.84
C ALA A 405 -26.19 8.69 -13.10
N ALA A 406 -25.61 7.61 -13.64
CA ALA A 406 -26.16 6.88 -14.79
C ALA A 406 -27.52 6.23 -14.45
N GLU A 407 -27.67 5.68 -13.25
CA GLU A 407 -28.90 5.08 -12.77
C GLU A 407 -30.02 6.12 -12.62
N HIS A 408 -29.72 7.29 -12.07
CA HIS A 408 -30.65 8.42 -12.00
C HIS A 408 -31.08 8.90 -13.40
N ALA A 409 -30.13 9.09 -14.31
CA ALA A 409 -30.42 9.51 -15.69
C ALA A 409 -31.31 8.48 -16.43
N MET A 410 -31.11 7.19 -16.21
CA MET A 410 -31.92 6.13 -16.78
C MET A 410 -33.35 6.13 -16.24
N VAL A 411 -33.55 6.34 -14.94
CA VAL A 411 -34.85 6.45 -14.30
C VAL A 411 -35.61 7.68 -14.86
N GLU A 412 -34.92 8.79 -14.97
CA GLU A 412 -35.50 10.04 -15.50
C GLU A 412 -35.94 9.89 -16.96
N ALA A 413 -35.07 9.29 -17.80
CA ALA A 413 -35.42 9.02 -19.22
C ALA A 413 -36.59 8.04 -19.35
N LEU A 414 -36.67 7.01 -18.48
CA LEU A 414 -37.78 6.07 -18.48
C LEU A 414 -39.12 6.76 -18.11
N THR A 415 -39.08 7.60 -17.08
CA THR A 415 -40.26 8.37 -16.62
C THR A 415 -40.75 9.31 -17.75
N GLN A 416 -39.85 10.04 -18.39
CA GLN A 416 -40.19 10.91 -19.50
C GLN A 416 -40.79 10.14 -20.69
N SER A 417 -40.23 8.97 -21.02
CA SER A 417 -40.77 8.11 -22.08
C SER A 417 -42.18 7.60 -21.76
N GLN A 418 -42.42 7.22 -20.50
CA GLN A 418 -43.75 6.81 -20.06
C GLN A 418 -44.78 7.95 -20.14
N ASP A 419 -44.41 9.18 -19.78
CA ASP A 419 -45.30 10.33 -19.85
C ASP A 419 -45.62 10.70 -21.29
N GLN A 420 -44.62 10.66 -22.17
CA GLN A 420 -44.85 10.85 -23.61
C GLN A 420 -45.80 9.79 -24.19
N LEU A 421 -45.64 8.54 -23.82
CA LEU A 421 -46.54 7.46 -24.27
C LEU A 421 -47.98 7.69 -23.78
N ARG A 422 -48.11 8.08 -22.50
CA ARG A 422 -49.44 8.39 -21.94
C ARG A 422 -50.13 9.55 -22.65
N GLU A 423 -49.38 10.59 -22.98
CA GLU A 423 -49.89 11.77 -23.69
C GLU A 423 -50.33 11.39 -25.11
N ALA A 424 -49.51 10.65 -25.84
CA ALA A 424 -49.84 10.17 -27.17
C ALA A 424 -51.08 9.27 -27.19
N LEU A 425 -51.24 8.40 -26.17
CA LEU A 425 -52.45 7.58 -26.04
C LEU A 425 -53.72 8.45 -25.79
N ARG A 426 -53.62 9.44 -24.89
CA ARG A 426 -54.72 10.38 -24.63
C ARG A 426 -55.13 11.18 -25.87
N GLU A 427 -54.15 11.67 -26.61
CA GLU A 427 -54.38 12.40 -27.85
C GLU A 427 -55.10 11.52 -28.88
N ARG A 428 -54.66 10.28 -29.06
CA ARG A 428 -55.29 9.29 -29.93
C ARG A 428 -56.75 9.03 -29.53
N GLU A 429 -57.03 8.83 -28.25
CA GLU A 429 -58.39 8.61 -27.76
C GLU A 429 -59.27 9.86 -27.96
N ALA A 430 -58.74 11.05 -27.71
CA ALA A 430 -59.46 12.31 -27.93
C ALA A 430 -59.84 12.50 -29.41
N ILE A 431 -58.93 12.20 -30.33
CA ILE A 431 -59.17 12.27 -31.77
C ILE A 431 -60.31 11.30 -32.16
N LEU A 432 -60.21 10.04 -31.75
CA LEU A 432 -61.25 9.04 -32.07
C LEU A 432 -62.65 9.39 -31.53
N ASN A 433 -62.67 9.99 -30.33
CA ASN A 433 -63.94 10.38 -29.69
C ASN A 433 -64.50 11.74 -30.20
N SER A 434 -63.67 12.60 -30.79
CA SER A 434 -64.14 13.89 -31.38
C SER A 434 -64.73 13.74 -32.75
N MET A 435 -64.56 12.61 -33.43
CA MET A 435 -65.13 12.38 -34.78
C MET A 435 -66.62 12.21 -34.70
N ARG A 436 -67.37 12.91 -35.57
CA ARG A 436 -68.83 12.78 -35.71
C ARG A 436 -69.28 11.49 -36.42
N VAL A 437 -68.40 10.61 -36.63
CA VAL A 437 -68.59 9.33 -37.29
C VAL A 437 -68.52 8.19 -36.25
N GLY A 438 -69.52 7.33 -36.25
CA GLY A 438 -69.44 6.11 -35.43
C GLY A 438 -68.37 5.16 -35.95
N ILE A 439 -67.51 4.75 -35.11
CA ILE A 439 -66.42 3.76 -35.46
C ILE A 439 -66.58 2.51 -34.57
N ALA A 440 -66.54 1.36 -35.20
CA ALA A 440 -66.58 0.09 -34.51
C ALA A 440 -65.56 -0.90 -35.11
N LEU A 441 -64.88 -1.60 -34.27
CA LEU A 441 -64.07 -2.78 -34.65
C LEU A 441 -64.93 -4.03 -34.39
N SER A 442 -65.17 -4.82 -35.43
CA SER A 442 -65.80 -6.11 -35.27
C SER A 442 -64.89 -7.26 -35.69
N VAL A 443 -64.86 -8.31 -34.89
CA VAL A 443 -64.17 -9.58 -35.19
C VAL A 443 -65.22 -10.67 -35.23
N ARG A 444 -65.27 -11.45 -36.29
CA ARG A 444 -66.27 -12.51 -36.49
C ARG A 444 -67.70 -12.06 -36.21
N ARG A 445 -68.01 -10.80 -36.70
CA ARG A 445 -69.32 -10.16 -36.57
C ARG A 445 -69.75 -9.86 -35.11
N ARG A 446 -68.82 -9.73 -34.17
CA ARG A 446 -69.00 -9.21 -32.82
C ARG A 446 -68.20 -7.94 -32.64
N TYR A 447 -68.74 -6.96 -31.91
CA TYR A 447 -68.05 -5.73 -31.62
C TYR A 447 -66.96 -5.97 -30.55
N GLU A 448 -65.74 -5.73 -30.88
CA GLU A 448 -64.61 -5.76 -29.91
C GLU A 448 -64.29 -4.39 -29.35
N TRP A 449 -64.52 -3.36 -30.15
CA TRP A 449 -64.31 -1.99 -29.72
C TRP A 449 -65.24 -1.07 -30.49
N VAL A 450 -65.74 -0.01 -29.80
CA VAL A 450 -66.56 1.02 -30.39
C VAL A 450 -66.19 2.41 -29.87
N ASN A 451 -66.23 3.45 -30.69
CA ASN A 451 -66.05 4.80 -30.18
C ASN A 451 -67.38 5.33 -29.55
N GLN A 452 -67.25 6.40 -28.76
CA GLN A 452 -68.39 6.99 -28.07
C GLN A 452 -69.48 7.45 -29.04
N GLN A 453 -69.11 7.95 -30.20
CA GLN A 453 -70.07 8.42 -31.21
C GLN A 453 -70.93 7.29 -31.79
N PHE A 454 -70.39 6.13 -32.04
CA PHE A 454 -71.13 4.95 -32.47
C PHE A 454 -72.16 4.53 -31.43
N ALA A 455 -71.72 4.45 -30.17
CA ALA A 455 -72.64 4.10 -29.08
C ALA A 455 -73.77 5.11 -28.89
N GLN A 456 -73.47 6.42 -28.96
CA GLN A 456 -74.46 7.49 -28.89
C GLN A 456 -75.41 7.44 -30.06
N MET A 457 -74.89 7.26 -31.30
CA MET A 457 -75.73 7.17 -32.53
C MET A 457 -76.77 6.03 -32.39
N LEU A 458 -76.43 4.96 -31.77
CA LEU A 458 -77.31 3.82 -31.59
C LEU A 458 -78.12 3.87 -30.30
N GLY A 459 -77.83 4.78 -29.39
CA GLY A 459 -78.56 4.93 -28.12
C GLY A 459 -78.18 3.83 -27.10
N TYR A 460 -76.93 3.25 -27.18
CA TYR A 460 -76.39 2.30 -26.26
C TYR A 460 -75.24 2.93 -25.46
N GLY A 461 -74.94 2.38 -24.33
CA GLY A 461 -73.61 2.58 -23.67
C GLY A 461 -72.51 1.83 -24.43
N PRO A 462 -71.28 2.37 -24.55
CA PRO A 462 -70.21 1.65 -25.24
C PRO A 462 -70.00 0.24 -24.77
N GLU A 463 -70.03 0.03 -23.45
CA GLU A 463 -69.85 -1.30 -22.81
C GLU A 463 -70.97 -2.30 -23.14
N ALA A 464 -72.17 -1.80 -23.45
CA ALA A 464 -73.31 -2.65 -23.82
C ALA A 464 -73.19 -3.23 -25.22
N LEU A 465 -72.32 -2.69 -26.06
CA LEU A 465 -72.06 -3.15 -27.43
C LEU A 465 -70.89 -4.09 -27.52
N ILE A 466 -69.91 -3.97 -26.64
CA ILE A 466 -68.69 -4.79 -26.65
C ILE A 466 -69.02 -6.24 -26.38
N GLY A 467 -68.54 -7.13 -27.24
CA GLY A 467 -68.81 -8.58 -27.17
C GLY A 467 -70.17 -8.99 -27.79
N GLU A 468 -71.05 -8.05 -28.08
CA GLU A 468 -72.34 -8.34 -28.67
C GLU A 468 -72.23 -8.63 -30.18
N PRO A 469 -73.03 -9.54 -30.75
CA PRO A 469 -73.09 -9.74 -32.19
C PRO A 469 -73.67 -8.51 -32.92
N SER A 470 -73.13 -8.16 -34.08
CA SER A 470 -73.56 -6.99 -34.85
C SER A 470 -75.04 -7.03 -35.25
N ARG A 471 -75.71 -8.16 -35.10
CA ARG A 471 -77.16 -8.26 -35.38
C ARG A 471 -77.99 -7.34 -34.47
N ILE A 472 -77.51 -6.94 -33.31
CA ILE A 472 -78.26 -6.09 -32.36
C ILE A 472 -78.70 -4.76 -32.95
N VAL A 473 -77.94 -4.26 -33.89
CA VAL A 473 -78.20 -2.98 -34.55
C VAL A 473 -78.96 -3.09 -35.91
N HIS A 474 -79.28 -4.30 -36.32
CA HIS A 474 -80.05 -4.54 -37.54
C HIS A 474 -81.55 -4.66 -37.26
N PRO A 475 -82.43 -4.26 -38.22
CA PRO A 475 -83.90 -4.33 -38.07
C PRO A 475 -84.39 -5.76 -37.73
N ASP A 476 -83.90 -6.75 -38.47
CA ASP A 476 -84.28 -8.15 -38.37
C ASP A 476 -83.12 -9.09 -38.78
N LEU A 477 -83.27 -10.38 -38.57
CA LEU A 477 -82.24 -11.39 -38.86
C LEU A 477 -81.94 -11.44 -40.40
N ALA A 478 -82.94 -11.34 -41.22
CA ALA A 478 -82.80 -11.41 -42.69
C ALA A 478 -81.99 -10.25 -43.24
N SER A 479 -82.18 -9.04 -42.71
CA SER A 479 -81.36 -7.85 -43.00
C SER A 479 -79.91 -8.02 -42.62
N TRP A 480 -79.65 -8.57 -41.42
CA TRP A 480 -78.29 -8.86 -40.91
C TRP A 480 -77.58 -9.91 -41.76
N GLU A 481 -78.27 -10.98 -42.16
CA GLU A 481 -77.72 -12.02 -43.02
C GLU A 481 -77.41 -11.49 -44.42
N ARG A 482 -78.31 -10.77 -45.05
CA ARG A 482 -78.08 -10.15 -46.39
C ARG A 482 -76.91 -9.15 -46.36
N PHE A 483 -76.83 -8.32 -45.33
CA PHE A 483 -75.69 -7.41 -45.11
C PHE A 483 -74.40 -8.22 -44.99
N GLY A 484 -74.37 -9.25 -44.14
CA GLY A 484 -73.24 -10.05 -43.91
C GLY A 484 -72.70 -10.77 -45.18
N ALA A 485 -73.62 -11.31 -45.99
CA ALA A 485 -73.23 -11.96 -47.26
C ALA A 485 -72.64 -10.96 -48.24
N LYS A 486 -73.30 -9.77 -48.42
CA LYS A 486 -72.83 -8.74 -49.33
C LYS A 486 -71.55 -8.08 -48.92
N SER A 487 -71.43 -7.71 -47.67
CA SER A 487 -70.18 -7.07 -47.11
C SER A 487 -69.00 -8.03 -47.07
N ARG A 488 -69.24 -9.32 -46.71
CA ARG A 488 -68.17 -10.32 -46.70
C ARG A 488 -67.62 -10.61 -48.09
N ALA A 489 -68.44 -10.70 -49.09
CA ALA A 489 -68.00 -10.87 -50.47
C ALA A 489 -67.08 -9.72 -50.92
N ALA A 490 -67.47 -8.48 -50.70
CA ALA A 490 -66.68 -7.29 -51.07
C ALA A 490 -65.38 -7.19 -50.24
N LEU A 491 -65.46 -7.48 -48.94
CA LEU A 491 -64.24 -7.48 -48.06
C LEU A 491 -63.25 -8.53 -48.46
N LEU A 492 -63.69 -9.71 -48.94
CA LEU A 492 -62.79 -10.75 -49.45
C LEU A 492 -62.18 -10.38 -50.80
N GLU A 493 -62.92 -9.66 -51.67
CA GLU A 493 -62.44 -9.33 -53.00
C GLU A 493 -61.58 -8.08 -53.04
N THR A 494 -62.04 -7.00 -52.38
CA THR A 494 -61.40 -5.68 -52.43
C THR A 494 -60.80 -5.19 -51.11
N GLY A 495 -60.97 -5.95 -49.99
CA GLY A 495 -60.54 -5.55 -48.65
C GLY A 495 -61.43 -4.41 -48.06
N ALA A 496 -62.41 -3.88 -48.78
CA ALA A 496 -63.23 -2.80 -48.33
C ALA A 496 -64.71 -3.00 -48.77
N TYR A 497 -65.61 -2.37 -48.04
CA TYR A 497 -67.03 -2.32 -48.32
C TYR A 497 -67.58 -0.92 -48.09
N VAL A 498 -68.44 -0.41 -48.99
CA VAL A 498 -69.19 0.81 -48.77
C VAL A 498 -70.64 0.62 -49.22
N GLY A 499 -71.57 1.12 -48.44
CA GLY A 499 -73.02 1.04 -48.81
C GLY A 499 -73.92 1.65 -47.75
N GLU A 500 -75.13 1.97 -48.20
CA GLU A 500 -76.19 2.49 -47.34
C GLU A 500 -76.96 1.35 -46.72
N HIS A 501 -77.24 1.42 -45.41
CA HIS A 501 -77.99 0.42 -44.69
C HIS A 501 -78.96 0.98 -43.68
N LEU A 502 -80.10 0.33 -43.54
CA LEU A 502 -81.07 0.64 -42.51
C LEU A 502 -80.65 -0.08 -41.22
N LEU A 503 -80.40 0.66 -40.16
CA LEU A 503 -80.10 0.16 -38.85
C LEU A 503 -81.19 0.52 -37.86
N ARG A 504 -81.15 -0.11 -36.67
CA ARG A 504 -82.09 0.06 -35.57
C ARG A 504 -81.36 0.54 -34.32
N ARG A 505 -81.81 1.67 -33.75
CA ARG A 505 -81.40 2.21 -32.50
C ARG A 505 -81.94 1.34 -31.33
N ASN A 506 -81.45 1.52 -30.16
CA ASN A 506 -81.89 0.85 -28.94
C ASN A 506 -83.35 1.14 -28.59
N ASN A 507 -83.85 2.32 -28.90
CA ASN A 507 -85.28 2.70 -28.74
C ASN A 507 -86.22 2.12 -29.79
N GLY A 508 -85.72 1.31 -30.74
CA GLY A 508 -86.48 0.69 -31.83
C GLY A 508 -86.59 1.53 -33.08
N GLU A 509 -86.18 2.78 -33.12
CA GLU A 509 -86.15 3.68 -34.27
C GLU A 509 -85.26 3.15 -35.37
N LEU A 510 -85.75 3.18 -36.61
CA LEU A 510 -85.03 2.84 -37.80
C LEU A 510 -84.42 4.10 -38.46
N PHE A 511 -83.14 4.02 -38.84
CA PHE A 511 -82.37 5.12 -39.39
C PHE A 511 -81.45 4.65 -40.50
N TRP A 512 -81.16 5.50 -41.45
CA TRP A 512 -80.24 5.19 -42.53
C TRP A 512 -78.82 5.60 -42.18
N VAL A 513 -77.89 4.70 -42.46
CA VAL A 513 -76.45 4.96 -42.28
C VAL A 513 -75.72 4.65 -43.58
N GLU A 514 -74.75 5.51 -43.89
CA GLU A 514 -73.70 5.17 -44.82
C GLU A 514 -72.66 4.44 -44.02
N LEU A 515 -72.33 3.25 -44.46
CA LEU A 515 -71.47 2.31 -43.75
C LEU A 515 -70.28 1.94 -44.63
N SER A 516 -69.07 2.19 -44.13
CA SER A 516 -67.80 1.74 -44.74
C SER A 516 -67.08 0.80 -43.83
N GLY A 517 -66.60 -0.30 -44.39
CA GLY A 517 -65.81 -1.31 -43.65
C GLY A 517 -64.50 -1.57 -44.35
N THR A 518 -63.40 -1.68 -43.56
CA THR A 518 -62.09 -2.01 -44.08
C THR A 518 -61.48 -3.13 -43.18
N CYS A 519 -60.93 -4.16 -43.78
CA CYS A 519 -60.29 -5.25 -43.08
C CYS A 519 -59.00 -4.78 -42.37
N LEU A 520 -58.77 -5.22 -41.16
CA LEU A 520 -57.50 -5.02 -40.43
C LEU A 520 -56.32 -5.67 -41.15
N ARG A 521 -56.57 -6.83 -41.80
CA ARG A 521 -55.63 -7.49 -42.69
C ARG A 521 -56.22 -7.55 -44.10
N PRO A 522 -55.46 -7.27 -45.15
CA PRO A 522 -55.98 -7.29 -46.50
C PRO A 522 -56.74 -8.57 -46.80
N ASN A 523 -57.97 -8.42 -47.26
CA ASN A 523 -58.88 -9.49 -47.72
C ASN A 523 -59.16 -10.62 -46.66
N ASP A 524 -58.97 -10.31 -45.36
CA ASP A 524 -59.28 -11.23 -44.27
C ASP A 524 -60.27 -10.60 -43.28
N PRO A 525 -61.57 -10.67 -43.56
CA PRO A 525 -62.59 -10.11 -42.66
C PRO A 525 -62.72 -10.81 -41.30
N ASP A 526 -62.19 -12.02 -41.15
CA ASP A 526 -62.21 -12.78 -39.88
C ASP A 526 -61.10 -12.30 -38.92
N SER A 527 -60.07 -11.61 -39.40
CA SER A 527 -59.06 -10.95 -38.56
C SER A 527 -59.58 -9.68 -37.88
N GLY A 528 -60.66 -9.12 -38.35
CA GLY A 528 -61.30 -7.91 -37.87
C GLY A 528 -61.58 -6.91 -38.98
N VAL A 529 -62.72 -6.20 -38.84
CA VAL A 529 -63.11 -5.16 -39.75
C VAL A 529 -63.38 -3.89 -38.94
N ILE A 530 -62.77 -2.78 -39.37
CA ILE A 530 -63.07 -1.46 -38.85
C ILE A 530 -64.21 -0.91 -39.67
N TRP A 531 -65.35 -0.62 -39.04
CA TRP A 531 -66.51 -0.06 -39.59
C TRP A 531 -66.64 1.43 -39.24
N THR A 532 -66.97 2.26 -40.19
CA THR A 532 -67.37 3.64 -39.96
C THR A 532 -68.85 3.80 -40.31
N TYR A 533 -69.54 4.47 -39.45
CA TYR A 533 -70.98 4.68 -39.57
C TYR A 533 -71.27 6.19 -39.60
N LEU A 534 -71.92 6.66 -40.70
CA LEU A 534 -72.39 8.04 -40.84
C LEU A 534 -73.94 8.03 -40.89
N ASP A 535 -74.56 8.68 -39.92
CA ASP A 535 -76.02 8.84 -39.92
C ASP A 535 -76.47 9.83 -41.07
N ILE A 536 -77.16 9.31 -42.04
CA ILE A 536 -77.66 10.05 -43.21
C ILE A 536 -79.19 10.31 -43.17
N SER A 537 -79.82 10.07 -42.03
CA SER A 537 -81.23 10.19 -41.79
C SER A 537 -81.70 11.63 -41.62
N VAL A 538 -80.85 12.65 -41.63
CA VAL A 538 -81.22 14.06 -41.51
C VAL A 538 -82.00 14.46 -42.73
N PRO A 539 -83.20 15.05 -42.59
CA PRO A 539 -84.12 15.34 -43.72
C PRO A 539 -83.47 16.27 -44.74
N ARG A 540 -83.57 15.91 -46.02
CA ARG A 540 -83.45 16.87 -47.13
C ARG A 540 -84.53 17.91 -46.96
N GLN A 541 -84.30 18.92 -46.12
CA GLN A 541 -85.12 20.13 -46.17
C GLN A 541 -84.55 21.04 -47.22
N GLY A 542 -85.38 21.28 -48.28
CA GLY A 542 -85.33 22.46 -49.08
C GLY A 542 -84.66 22.40 -50.43
N GLY A 543 -85.34 21.91 -51.39
CA GLY A 543 -85.02 22.09 -52.77
C GLY A 543 -86.26 21.90 -53.62
N GLY A 544 -87.30 22.60 -53.25
CA GLY A 544 -88.47 22.69 -54.09
C GLY A 544 -88.76 24.15 -54.42
N THR A 545 -89.06 24.32 -55.65
CA THR A 545 -89.65 25.52 -56.29
C THR A 545 -88.64 26.46 -56.95
N ALA A 546 -88.83 26.89 -58.09
CA ALA A 546 -90.10 27.17 -58.76
C ALA A 546 -89.88 27.18 -60.25
N ALA A 547 -90.98 26.81 -60.88
CA ALA A 547 -91.28 27.08 -62.28
C ALA A 547 -91.22 28.55 -62.61
N GLN A 548 -90.66 28.92 -63.65
CA GLN A 548 -91.17 29.54 -64.80
C GLN A 548 -90.08 29.64 -65.84
#